data_c373ceee1c265cddba7085a3a676939d
#
_entry.id   c373ceee1c265cddba7085a3a676939d
#
_cell.length_a   1.000
_cell.length_b   1.000
_cell.length_c   1.000
_cell.angle_alpha   90.00
_cell.angle_beta   90.00
_cell.angle_gamma   90.00
#
_symmetry.space_group_name_H-M   'P 1'
#
loop_
_entity.id
_entity.type
_entity.pdbx_description
1 polymer ?
#
loop_
_entity_poly.entity_id
_entity_poly.type
_entity_poly.pdbx_seq_one_letter_code
_entity_poly.pdbx_strand_id
1 'polypeptide(L)'
;ETNIQRFKDNNVHIWDNWATPEGDLGPVYGYQLRNFNGQNIDQLKQLIDGINENRHGRRHIISLWNPAMIQDMALPPCYLYFQFYINHGFINMFVVQRSGDMFLGVPYDVCLFSKILLYVASETNTIPKNIEISIIDAHVYLNHFDAVKQYIGNTRDKDGVKFSYQSGHLILKDYKPGPKIKAPIAV
;
A
#
# COMPACT_ATOMS: atom_id res chain seq x y z
N GLU A 1 6.94 -13.92 -2.21
CA GLU A 1 6.59 -14.35 -3.58
C GLU A 1 6.87 -13.19 -4.54
N THR A 2 7.46 -13.50 -5.68
CA THR A 2 7.72 -12.56 -6.79
C THR A 2 6.80 -12.84 -7.99
N ASN A 3 6.11 -14.00 -8.00
CA ASN A 3 5.26 -14.43 -9.10
C ASN A 3 3.83 -13.93 -8.98
N ILE A 4 3.26 -13.47 -10.10
CA ILE A 4 1.91 -12.90 -10.18
C ILE A 4 0.78 -13.94 -10.25
N GLN A 5 1.07 -15.24 -10.27
CA GLN A 5 0.04 -16.28 -10.44
C GLN A 5 -1.08 -16.16 -9.39
N ARG A 6 -0.71 -15.91 -8.14
CA ARG A 6 -1.70 -15.69 -7.05
C ARG A 6 -2.62 -14.50 -7.32
N PHE A 7 -2.13 -13.44 -7.95
CA PHE A 7 -2.97 -12.30 -8.33
C PHE A 7 -3.94 -12.70 -9.43
N LYS A 8 -3.46 -13.42 -10.46
CA LYS A 8 -4.30 -13.94 -11.57
C LYS A 8 -5.38 -14.87 -11.06
N ASP A 9 -5.07 -15.77 -10.13
CA ASP A 9 -6.01 -16.70 -9.50
C ASP A 9 -7.13 -15.97 -8.74
N ASN A 10 -6.88 -14.73 -8.32
CA ASN A 10 -7.85 -13.86 -7.66
C ASN A 10 -8.41 -12.77 -8.59
N ASN A 11 -8.26 -12.93 -9.90
CA ASN A 11 -8.74 -11.98 -10.92
C ASN A 11 -8.18 -10.56 -10.75
N VAL A 12 -6.91 -10.45 -10.33
CA VAL A 12 -6.17 -9.19 -10.18
C VAL A 12 -5.11 -9.13 -11.26
N HIS A 13 -5.23 -8.17 -12.19
CA HIS A 13 -4.43 -8.08 -13.41
C HIS A 13 -3.57 -6.81 -13.49
N ILE A 14 -3.46 -6.06 -12.41
CA ILE A 14 -2.73 -4.78 -12.39
C ILE A 14 -1.22 -4.93 -12.62
N TRP A 15 -0.68 -6.13 -12.44
CA TRP A 15 0.75 -6.42 -12.59
C TRP A 15 1.13 -7.11 -13.89
N ASP A 16 0.16 -7.49 -14.71
CA ASP A 16 0.39 -8.32 -15.91
C ASP A 16 1.37 -7.68 -16.91
N ASN A 17 1.35 -6.33 -17.02
CA ASN A 17 2.19 -5.59 -17.97
C ASN A 17 3.66 -5.49 -17.54
N TRP A 18 3.99 -5.77 -16.29
CA TRP A 18 5.36 -5.68 -15.76
C TRP A 18 6.01 -7.05 -15.55
N ALA A 19 5.21 -8.10 -15.45
CA ALA A 19 5.74 -9.44 -15.23
C ALA A 19 6.44 -10.00 -16.46
N THR A 20 7.45 -10.83 -16.23
CA THR A 20 8.05 -11.65 -17.30
C THR A 20 7.00 -12.62 -17.88
N PRO A 21 7.27 -13.26 -19.03
CA PRO A 21 6.39 -14.31 -19.58
C PRO A 21 6.06 -15.41 -18.56
N GLU A 22 6.98 -15.72 -17.65
CA GLU A 22 6.83 -16.70 -16.57
C GLU A 22 6.07 -16.15 -15.35
N GLY A 23 5.72 -14.87 -15.39
CA GLY A 23 4.95 -14.20 -14.34
C GLY A 23 5.78 -13.65 -13.19
N ASP A 24 7.09 -13.49 -13.33
CA ASP A 24 7.96 -12.97 -12.28
C ASP A 24 8.05 -11.43 -12.34
N LEU A 25 8.04 -10.81 -11.18
CA LEU A 25 8.20 -9.36 -10.97
C LEU A 25 9.58 -8.98 -10.41
N GLY A 26 10.38 -9.97 -10.07
CA GLY A 26 11.60 -9.75 -9.30
C GLY A 26 11.32 -9.35 -7.83
N PRO A 27 12.35 -8.84 -7.13
CA PRO A 27 12.30 -8.61 -5.68
C PRO A 27 11.59 -7.29 -5.31
N VAL A 28 10.34 -7.11 -5.81
CA VAL A 28 9.52 -5.90 -5.57
C VAL A 28 8.93 -5.87 -4.16
N TYR A 29 8.09 -4.90 -3.86
CA TYR A 29 7.43 -4.56 -2.57
C TYR A 29 7.35 -5.67 -1.52
N GLY A 30 6.60 -6.76 -1.80
CA GLY A 30 6.36 -7.84 -0.84
C GLY A 30 7.60 -8.65 -0.54
N TYR A 31 8.51 -8.76 -1.51
CA TYR A 31 9.82 -9.38 -1.30
C TYR A 31 10.65 -8.56 -0.33
N GLN A 32 10.80 -7.25 -0.58
CA GLN A 32 11.54 -6.37 0.32
C GLN A 32 10.93 -6.32 1.72
N LEU A 33 9.60 -6.38 1.83
CA LEU A 33 8.90 -6.38 3.11
C LEU A 33 9.22 -7.63 3.95
N ARG A 34 9.29 -8.81 3.33
CA ARG A 34 9.32 -10.11 4.05
C ARG A 34 10.67 -10.84 3.96
N ASN A 35 11.55 -10.41 3.06
CA ASN A 35 12.88 -11.00 2.83
C ASN A 35 13.85 -9.93 2.32
N PHE A 36 14.02 -8.84 3.08
CA PHE A 36 14.83 -7.71 2.63
C PHE A 36 16.21 -8.13 2.17
N ASN A 37 16.57 -7.70 0.97
CA ASN A 37 17.84 -8.00 0.30
C ASN A 37 18.18 -9.51 0.18
N GLY A 38 17.19 -10.40 0.21
CA GLY A 38 17.41 -11.85 0.16
C GLY A 38 18.03 -12.45 1.43
N GLN A 39 18.08 -11.72 2.51
CA GLN A 39 18.78 -12.09 3.76
C GLN A 39 17.84 -12.65 4.84
N ASN A 40 16.63 -13.05 4.49
CA ASN A 40 15.59 -13.52 5.42
C ASN A 40 15.23 -12.47 6.50
N ILE A 41 15.40 -11.19 6.20
CA ILE A 41 14.99 -10.10 7.08
C ILE A 41 13.51 -9.82 6.85
N ASP A 42 12.66 -10.28 7.76
CA ASP A 42 11.23 -9.98 7.78
C ASP A 42 11.00 -8.64 8.49
N GLN A 43 10.96 -7.55 7.72
CA GLN A 43 10.82 -6.20 8.26
C GLN A 43 9.48 -5.99 8.99
N LEU A 44 8.40 -6.63 8.52
CA LEU A 44 7.09 -6.51 9.16
C LEU A 44 7.08 -7.18 10.54
N LYS A 45 7.70 -8.37 10.65
CA LYS A 45 7.85 -9.05 11.94
C LYS A 45 8.72 -8.23 12.88
N GLN A 46 9.89 -7.75 12.41
CA GLN A 46 10.79 -6.93 13.21
C GLN A 46 10.15 -5.64 13.71
N LEU A 47 9.30 -5.01 12.87
CA LEU A 47 8.53 -3.83 13.26
C LEU A 47 7.58 -4.14 14.43
N ILE A 48 6.78 -5.22 14.31
CA ILE A 48 5.82 -5.62 15.34
C ILE A 48 6.54 -5.96 16.64
N ASP A 49 7.60 -6.77 16.57
CA ASP A 49 8.43 -7.13 17.73
C ASP A 49 9.02 -5.88 18.39
N GLY A 50 9.58 -4.96 17.61
CA GLY A 50 10.18 -3.72 18.10
C GLY A 50 9.16 -2.76 18.74
N ILE A 51 7.92 -2.69 18.23
CA ILE A 51 6.85 -1.91 18.85
C ILE A 51 6.44 -2.56 20.19
N ASN A 52 6.31 -3.87 20.25
CA ASN A 52 5.94 -4.59 21.47
C ASN A 52 7.02 -4.47 22.55
N GLU A 53 8.29 -4.47 22.17
CA GLU A 53 9.43 -4.27 23.07
C GLU A 53 9.53 -2.82 23.56
N ASN A 54 9.40 -1.84 22.65
CA ASN A 54 9.54 -0.41 22.96
C ASN A 54 8.59 0.46 22.13
N ARG A 55 7.38 0.67 22.62
CA ARG A 55 6.34 1.47 21.96
C ARG A 55 6.75 2.90 21.61
N HIS A 56 7.65 3.49 22.38
CA HIS A 56 8.10 4.88 22.18
C HIS A 56 9.38 4.95 21.36
N GLY A 57 9.80 3.84 20.76
CA GLY A 57 10.94 3.78 19.85
C GLY A 57 10.75 4.71 18.63
N ARG A 58 11.86 5.20 18.11
CA ARG A 58 11.90 6.08 16.92
C ARG A 58 12.46 5.37 15.69
N ARG A 59 12.55 4.03 15.75
CA ARG A 59 13.14 3.17 14.71
C ARG A 59 12.13 2.17 14.15
N HIS A 60 10.83 2.44 14.33
CA HIS A 60 9.75 1.63 13.78
C HIS A 60 9.57 1.96 12.29
N ILE A 61 10.49 1.46 11.46
CA ILE A 61 10.59 1.78 10.02
C ILE A 61 10.63 0.49 9.22
N ILE A 62 9.93 0.49 8.09
CA ILE A 62 10.04 -0.49 7.01
C ILE A 62 10.56 0.26 5.78
N SER A 63 11.66 -0.18 5.19
CA SER A 63 12.20 0.34 3.93
C SER A 63 11.87 -0.60 2.79
N LEU A 64 11.29 -0.07 1.72
CA LEU A 64 11.02 -0.84 0.51
C LEU A 64 12.00 -0.51 -0.61
N TRP A 65 12.64 0.66 -0.53
CA TRP A 65 13.68 1.05 -1.46
C TRP A 65 15.00 0.36 -1.11
N ASN A 66 15.44 -0.51 -2.00
CA ASN A 66 16.68 -1.25 -1.85
C ASN A 66 17.61 -0.98 -3.06
N PRO A 67 18.58 -0.08 -2.96
CA PRO A 67 19.47 0.26 -4.08
C PRO A 67 20.24 -0.93 -4.66
N ALA A 68 20.52 -1.95 -3.85
CA ALA A 68 21.26 -3.12 -4.30
C ALA A 68 20.44 -4.04 -5.25
N MET A 69 19.12 -3.92 -5.26
CA MET A 69 18.23 -4.80 -6.03
C MET A 69 17.31 -4.05 -7.01
N ILE A 70 17.42 -2.74 -7.12
CA ILE A 70 16.53 -1.92 -7.97
C ILE A 70 16.55 -2.38 -9.44
N GLN A 71 17.70 -2.80 -9.95
CA GLN A 71 17.85 -3.22 -11.34
C GLN A 71 17.18 -4.59 -11.63
N ASP A 72 16.90 -5.37 -10.59
CA ASP A 72 16.26 -6.68 -10.71
C ASP A 72 14.73 -6.59 -10.53
N MET A 73 14.19 -5.40 -10.28
CA MET A 73 12.78 -5.15 -10.06
C MET A 73 12.08 -4.82 -11.38
N ALA A 74 10.98 -5.49 -11.68
CA ALA A 74 10.14 -5.14 -12.82
C ALA A 74 9.61 -3.70 -12.73
N LEU A 75 9.33 -3.22 -11.52
CA LEU A 75 8.96 -1.85 -11.22
C LEU A 75 9.54 -1.44 -9.86
N PRO A 76 10.48 -0.47 -9.79
CA PRO A 76 10.97 0.08 -8.53
C PRO A 76 9.83 0.65 -7.66
N PRO A 77 9.86 0.44 -6.34
CA PRO A 77 8.78 0.85 -5.45
C PRO A 77 8.40 2.33 -5.57
N CYS A 78 7.11 2.61 -5.68
CA CYS A 78 6.58 3.97 -5.68
C CYS A 78 6.60 4.57 -4.27
N TYR A 79 6.27 3.80 -3.24
CA TYR A 79 6.45 4.20 -1.84
C TYR A 79 7.75 3.63 -1.29
N LEU A 80 8.54 4.50 -0.66
CA LEU A 80 9.94 4.23 -0.31
C LEU A 80 10.07 3.57 1.06
N TYR A 81 9.33 4.08 2.04
CA TYR A 81 9.32 3.57 3.39
C TYR A 81 8.02 3.89 4.13
N PHE A 82 7.79 3.16 5.21
CA PHE A 82 6.79 3.41 6.22
C PHE A 82 7.47 3.68 7.55
N GLN A 83 7.01 4.69 8.28
CA GLN A 83 7.41 4.92 9.66
C GLN A 83 6.19 4.91 10.56
N PHE A 84 6.28 4.23 11.69
CA PHE A 84 5.21 4.18 12.67
C PHE A 84 5.60 4.96 13.92
N TYR A 85 4.61 5.63 14.49
CA TYR A 85 4.77 6.41 15.70
C TYR A 85 3.58 6.19 16.62
N ILE A 86 3.87 5.82 17.88
CA ILE A 86 2.85 5.57 18.90
C ILE A 86 2.87 6.69 19.94
N ASN A 87 1.70 7.28 20.18
CA ASN A 87 1.50 8.31 21.21
C ASN A 87 0.18 8.07 21.93
N HIS A 88 0.24 8.02 23.28
CA HIS A 88 -0.93 7.76 24.12
C HIS A 88 -1.78 6.54 23.69
N GLY A 89 -1.14 5.46 23.26
CA GLY A 89 -1.81 4.25 22.80
C GLY A 89 -2.33 4.29 21.35
N PHE A 90 -2.27 5.43 20.68
CA PHE A 90 -2.63 5.60 19.28
C PHE A 90 -1.40 5.38 18.38
N ILE A 91 -1.57 4.57 17.33
CA ILE A 91 -0.54 4.36 16.32
C ILE A 91 -0.86 5.18 15.06
N ASN A 92 0.14 5.87 14.57
CA ASN A 92 0.12 6.64 13.33
C ASN A 92 1.14 6.06 12.36
N MET A 93 0.89 6.18 11.06
CA MET A 93 1.77 5.74 9.99
C MET A 93 2.10 6.94 9.09
N PHE A 94 3.37 7.09 8.78
CA PHE A 94 3.86 8.06 7.81
C PHE A 94 4.44 7.31 6.60
N VAL A 95 4.09 7.75 5.40
CA VAL A 95 4.49 7.14 4.12
C VAL A 95 5.13 8.18 3.23
N VAL A 96 6.25 7.84 2.62
CA VAL A 96 6.84 8.65 1.54
C VAL A 96 6.73 7.91 0.21
N GLN A 97 6.07 8.54 -0.75
CA GLN A 97 5.99 8.07 -2.13
C GLN A 97 6.83 8.98 -3.03
N ARG A 98 7.72 8.39 -3.85
CA ARG A 98 8.46 9.13 -4.88
C ARG A 98 7.57 9.52 -6.06
N SER A 99 6.51 8.74 -6.30
CA SER A 99 5.63 8.88 -7.46
C SER A 99 4.24 8.36 -7.11
N GLY A 100 3.18 9.06 -7.51
CA GLY A 100 1.80 8.68 -7.25
C GLY A 100 0.88 9.03 -8.42
N ASP A 101 0.35 8.01 -9.10
CA ASP A 101 -0.79 8.16 -9.99
C ASP A 101 -2.04 8.41 -9.16
N MET A 102 -2.50 9.66 -9.18
CA MET A 102 -3.61 10.12 -8.32
C MET A 102 -4.94 9.49 -8.66
N PHE A 103 -5.10 8.91 -9.87
CA PHE A 103 -6.39 8.35 -10.29
C PHE A 103 -6.50 6.84 -10.04
N LEU A 104 -5.50 6.04 -10.44
CA LEU A 104 -5.52 4.59 -10.24
C LEU A 104 -4.64 4.13 -9.08
N GLY A 105 -3.39 4.60 -9.00
CA GLY A 105 -2.41 4.10 -8.03
C GLY A 105 -2.73 4.49 -6.60
N VAL A 106 -2.82 5.78 -6.32
CA VAL A 106 -2.98 6.31 -4.95
C VAL A 106 -4.23 5.77 -4.23
N PRO A 107 -5.41 5.62 -4.85
CA PRO A 107 -6.56 5.00 -4.18
C PRO A 107 -6.29 3.57 -3.69
N TYR A 108 -5.59 2.75 -4.48
CA TYR A 108 -5.17 1.41 -4.05
C TYR A 108 -4.12 1.46 -2.94
N ASP A 109 -3.15 2.38 -3.06
CA ASP A 109 -2.12 2.58 -2.06
C ASP A 109 -2.73 2.96 -0.69
N VAL A 110 -3.69 3.89 -0.66
CA VAL A 110 -4.39 4.27 0.58
C VAL A 110 -5.10 3.06 1.21
N CYS A 111 -5.76 2.22 0.42
CA CYS A 111 -6.37 0.99 0.91
C CYS A 111 -5.33 0.02 1.50
N LEU A 112 -4.18 -0.15 0.82
CA LEU A 112 -3.09 -0.99 1.29
C LEU A 112 -2.47 -0.46 2.59
N PHE A 113 -2.18 0.84 2.65
CA PHE A 113 -1.61 1.49 3.85
C PHE A 113 -2.57 1.38 5.04
N SER A 114 -3.87 1.58 4.80
CA SER A 114 -4.90 1.38 5.82
C SER A 114 -4.90 -0.05 6.36
N LYS A 115 -4.80 -1.04 5.48
CA LYS A 115 -4.73 -2.45 5.87
C LYS A 115 -3.47 -2.76 6.69
N ILE A 116 -2.31 -2.22 6.28
CA ILE A 116 -1.04 -2.38 7.01
C ILE A 116 -1.15 -1.75 8.41
N LEU A 117 -1.65 -0.51 8.50
CA LEU A 117 -1.82 0.17 9.79
C LEU A 117 -2.74 -0.61 10.72
N LEU A 118 -3.88 -1.08 10.23
CA LEU A 118 -4.85 -1.86 11.00
C LEU A 118 -4.26 -3.20 11.45
N TYR A 119 -3.50 -3.86 10.60
CA TYR A 119 -2.81 -5.11 10.94
C TYR A 119 -1.77 -4.88 12.04
N VAL A 120 -0.87 -3.90 11.86
CA VAL A 120 0.15 -3.58 12.88
C VAL A 120 -0.51 -3.18 14.19
N ALA A 121 -1.58 -2.39 14.14
CA ALA A 121 -2.33 -1.99 15.34
C ALA A 121 -2.90 -3.20 16.09
N SER A 122 -3.44 -4.20 15.37
CA SER A 122 -3.96 -5.43 15.99
C SER A 122 -2.88 -6.27 16.65
N GLU A 123 -1.71 -6.40 16.00
CA GLU A 123 -0.59 -7.19 16.52
C GLU A 123 0.15 -6.53 17.69
N THR A 124 -0.01 -5.21 17.85
CA THR A 124 0.68 -4.42 18.89
C THR A 124 -0.26 -3.91 19.98
N ASN A 125 -1.53 -4.30 19.93
CA ASN A 125 -2.58 -3.82 20.85
C ASN A 125 -2.56 -2.28 20.98
N THR A 126 -2.59 -1.60 19.82
CA THR A 126 -2.66 -0.15 19.70
C THR A 126 -3.93 0.27 18.95
N ILE A 127 -4.31 1.56 19.06
CA ILE A 127 -5.48 2.11 18.40
C ILE A 127 -5.02 2.82 17.12
N PRO A 128 -5.42 2.37 15.92
CA PRO A 128 -5.04 3.03 14.67
C PRO A 128 -5.65 4.44 14.61
N LYS A 129 -4.88 5.43 14.13
CA LYS A 129 -5.34 6.82 14.11
C LYS A 129 -5.19 7.47 12.74
N ASN A 130 -3.98 7.85 12.34
CA ASN A 130 -3.75 8.61 11.13
C ASN A 130 -2.78 7.90 10.20
N ILE A 131 -2.97 8.14 8.90
CA ILE A 131 -1.96 7.89 7.87
C ILE A 131 -1.64 9.24 7.23
N GLU A 132 -0.38 9.61 7.24
CA GLU A 132 0.14 10.78 6.55
C GLU A 132 0.96 10.31 5.35
N ILE A 133 0.64 10.81 4.16
CA ILE A 133 1.29 10.41 2.91
C ILE A 133 1.92 11.65 2.28
N SER A 134 3.25 11.62 2.10
CA SER A 134 3.98 12.60 1.31
C SER A 134 4.24 12.05 -0.07
N ILE A 135 3.65 12.64 -1.10
CA ILE A 135 3.84 12.26 -2.50
C ILE A 135 4.68 13.34 -3.19
N ILE A 136 5.87 12.97 -3.68
CA ILE A 136 6.81 13.92 -4.27
C ILE A 136 6.38 14.27 -5.69
N ASP A 137 6.08 13.26 -6.51
CA ASP A 137 5.54 13.43 -7.86
C ASP A 137 4.09 12.93 -7.90
N ALA A 138 3.15 13.80 -7.53
CA ALA A 138 1.72 13.53 -7.63
C ALA A 138 1.22 13.91 -9.02
N HIS A 139 0.78 12.95 -9.82
CA HIS A 139 0.41 13.18 -11.21
C HIS A 139 -0.89 12.50 -11.62
N VAL A 140 -1.45 12.97 -12.72
CA VAL A 140 -2.56 12.34 -13.46
C VAL A 140 -2.12 12.14 -14.89
N TYR A 141 -2.21 10.92 -15.39
CA TYR A 141 -1.88 10.63 -16.79
C TYR A 141 -2.87 11.30 -17.76
N LEU A 142 -2.40 11.74 -18.93
CA LEU A 142 -3.23 12.40 -19.93
C LEU A 142 -4.42 11.54 -20.38
N ASN A 143 -4.22 10.24 -20.53
CA ASN A 143 -5.24 9.28 -20.90
C ASN A 143 -6.27 8.99 -19.79
N HIS A 144 -6.09 9.57 -18.59
CA HIS A 144 -7.03 9.47 -17.47
C HIS A 144 -7.94 10.70 -17.33
N PHE A 145 -7.72 11.79 -18.06
CA PHE A 145 -8.43 13.06 -17.85
C PHE A 145 -9.95 12.94 -17.94
N ASP A 146 -10.47 12.17 -18.90
CA ASP A 146 -11.93 12.01 -19.04
C ASP A 146 -12.50 11.17 -17.88
N ALA A 147 -11.80 10.15 -17.45
CA ALA A 147 -12.16 9.35 -16.28
C ALA A 147 -12.14 10.19 -14.98
N VAL A 148 -11.16 11.08 -14.83
CA VAL A 148 -11.08 12.03 -13.70
C VAL A 148 -12.24 13.01 -13.72
N LYS A 149 -12.59 13.59 -14.89
CA LYS A 149 -13.76 14.48 -15.02
C LYS A 149 -15.05 13.77 -14.64
N GLN A 150 -15.21 12.50 -15.08
CA GLN A 150 -16.37 11.69 -14.71
C GLN A 150 -16.40 11.42 -13.21
N TYR A 151 -15.23 11.13 -12.58
CA TYR A 151 -15.14 10.90 -11.15
C TYR A 151 -15.50 12.13 -10.32
N ILE A 152 -14.97 13.31 -10.69
CA ILE A 152 -15.27 14.58 -10.01
C ILE A 152 -16.73 14.97 -10.18
N GLY A 153 -17.33 14.70 -11.35
CA GLY A 153 -18.74 14.97 -11.63
C GLY A 153 -19.72 14.05 -10.88
N ASN A 154 -19.25 12.92 -10.36
CA ASN A 154 -20.04 12.03 -9.53
C ASN A 154 -20.10 12.55 -8.09
N THR A 155 -21.01 13.50 -7.83
CA THR A 155 -21.28 13.94 -6.45
C THR A 155 -21.92 12.80 -5.67
N ARG A 156 -21.31 12.43 -4.55
CA ARG A 156 -21.85 11.45 -3.61
C ARG A 156 -21.96 12.03 -2.23
N ASP A 157 -22.87 11.44 -1.44
CA ASP A 157 -22.94 11.70 -0.03
C ASP A 157 -21.57 11.50 0.59
N LYS A 158 -21.12 12.53 1.31
CA LYS A 158 -19.84 12.56 2.00
C LYS A 158 -19.84 11.77 3.31
N ASP A 159 -20.89 10.98 3.56
CA ASP A 159 -20.93 10.09 4.71
C ASP A 159 -19.81 9.08 4.59
N GLY A 160 -18.86 9.18 5.50
CA GLY A 160 -17.66 8.36 5.49
C GLY A 160 -17.98 6.86 5.46
N VAL A 161 -17.27 6.12 4.64
CA VAL A 161 -17.39 4.67 4.57
C VAL A 161 -17.08 4.07 5.94
N LYS A 162 -18.03 3.32 6.49
CA LYS A 162 -17.82 2.58 7.74
C LYS A 162 -17.15 1.26 7.42
N PHE A 163 -16.11 0.92 8.16
CA PHE A 163 -15.42 -0.35 8.02
C PHE A 163 -15.08 -0.97 9.36
N SER A 164 -14.85 -2.27 9.38
CA SER A 164 -14.26 -3.00 10.50
C SER A 164 -13.11 -3.87 9.99
N TYR A 165 -12.12 -4.10 10.84
CA TYR A 165 -11.03 -5.02 10.57
C TYR A 165 -11.20 -6.26 11.46
N GLN A 166 -11.34 -7.44 10.84
CA GLN A 166 -11.56 -8.70 11.56
C GLN A 166 -10.79 -9.82 10.84
N SER A 167 -10.03 -10.59 11.60
CA SER A 167 -9.30 -11.77 11.12
C SER A 167 -8.49 -11.52 9.84
N GLY A 168 -7.80 -10.38 9.76
CA GLY A 168 -6.98 -10.02 8.59
C GLY A 168 -7.78 -9.43 7.41
N HIS A 169 -9.09 -9.26 7.53
CA HIS A 169 -9.95 -8.74 6.47
C HIS A 169 -10.53 -7.37 6.82
N LEU A 170 -10.49 -6.46 5.84
CA LEU A 170 -11.20 -5.19 5.88
C LEU A 170 -12.63 -5.42 5.38
N ILE A 171 -13.62 -5.20 6.24
CA ILE A 171 -15.04 -5.37 5.94
C ILE A 171 -15.67 -4.00 5.82
N LEU A 172 -16.19 -3.66 4.63
CA LEU A 172 -16.96 -2.45 4.40
C LEU A 172 -18.40 -2.66 4.84
N LYS A 173 -18.94 -1.71 5.61
CA LYS A 173 -20.34 -1.74 6.08
C LYS A 173 -21.14 -0.71 5.30
N ASP A 174 -22.29 -1.14 4.79
CA ASP A 174 -23.27 -0.29 4.10
C ASP A 174 -22.69 0.49 2.90
N TYR A 175 -21.61 -0.02 2.31
CA TYR A 175 -20.95 0.60 1.18
C TYR A 175 -21.70 0.33 -0.13
N LYS A 176 -22.19 1.37 -0.75
CA LYS A 176 -22.79 1.32 -2.07
C LYS A 176 -21.85 1.98 -3.09
N PRO A 177 -21.09 1.20 -3.87
CA PRO A 177 -20.18 1.76 -4.87
C PRO A 177 -20.97 2.49 -5.96
N GLY A 178 -20.32 3.50 -6.57
CA GLY A 178 -20.82 4.11 -7.77
C GLY A 178 -20.62 3.28 -9.04
N PRO A 179 -21.05 3.83 -10.18
CA PRO A 179 -20.72 3.25 -11.46
C PRO A 179 -19.20 3.07 -11.57
N LYS A 180 -18.80 1.91 -12.11
CA LYS A 180 -17.37 1.63 -12.33
C LYS A 180 -16.84 2.58 -13.41
N ILE A 181 -15.84 3.37 -13.07
CA ILE A 181 -15.08 4.17 -14.03
C ILE A 181 -13.85 3.36 -14.44
N LYS A 182 -13.68 3.15 -15.74
CA LYS A 182 -12.56 2.41 -16.30
C LYS A 182 -11.53 3.39 -16.87
N ALA A 183 -10.26 3.14 -16.61
CA ALA A 183 -9.14 3.79 -17.27
C ALA A 183 -8.06 2.74 -17.60
N PRO A 184 -7.30 2.93 -18.69
CA PRO A 184 -6.19 2.04 -18.99
C PRO A 184 -5.07 2.24 -17.98
N ILE A 185 -4.34 1.15 -17.68
CA ILE A 185 -3.10 1.28 -16.91
C ILE A 185 -2.09 2.03 -17.79
N ALA A 186 -1.49 3.09 -17.26
CA ALA A 186 -0.41 3.79 -17.94
C ALA A 186 0.92 3.13 -17.58
N VAL A 187 1.71 2.80 -18.60
CA VAL A 187 3.01 2.11 -18.51
C VAL A 187 4.09 3.02 -19.05
#